data_76df15b5624c778792de1d19dade7dbc
#
_entry.id   76df15b5624c778792de1d19dade7dbc
#
_cell.length_a   1.000
_cell.length_b   1.000
_cell.length_c   1.000
_cell.angle_alpha   90.00
_cell.angle_beta   90.00
_cell.angle_gamma   90.00
#
_symmetry.space_group_name_H-M   'P 1'
#
loop_
_entity.id
_entity.type
_entity.pdbx_description
1 polymer ?
#
loop_
_entity_poly.entity_id
_entity_poly.type
_entity_poly.pdbx_seq_one_letter_code
_entity_poly.pdbx_strand_id
1 'polypeptide(L)'
;MKFLYLLVAIAWPFETFSCSPAKDATRIAVAGGSITEIIYFLGEQNRLVAVDQTSNYPDEALQRFPSLGYVRNLSAEGVLSLSPSLVLGEHDMGPEEILEQLDAVDIEVIRTQETHDIAGILNKVRCVADVIGVREKADFLVAEKLQAAVIQLAKIRDSSRGSNPRVALVLAFNEGSPIVAGANTSGHGVLKMAGVDNVFSSIEGWKPVSLESMIEADPEFIVVTNRAVDAGGGLNKVKDNPAIKYTTAARQNRVLSLDGMSLLGFGPRTLDTALQLSKMTSSY
;
A
#
# COMPACT_ATOMS: atom_id res chain seq x y z
N MET A 1 18.45 -43.67 -34.38
CA MET A 1 17.72 -42.38 -34.48
C MET A 1 17.71 -41.72 -33.11
N LYS A 2 18.53 -40.68 -32.91
CA LYS A 2 18.54 -39.91 -31.67
C LYS A 2 17.64 -38.70 -31.85
N PHE A 3 16.51 -38.63 -31.10
CA PHE A 3 15.66 -37.46 -31.09
C PHE A 3 16.27 -36.40 -30.18
N LEU A 4 16.64 -35.29 -30.76
CA LEU A 4 17.16 -34.09 -30.11
C LEU A 4 15.89 -33.26 -29.69
N TYR A 5 15.55 -33.24 -28.39
CA TYR A 5 14.51 -32.34 -27.89
C TYR A 5 15.05 -30.93 -27.78
N LEU A 6 14.61 -30.06 -28.66
CA LEU A 6 14.89 -28.63 -28.60
C LEU A 6 14.02 -28.00 -27.51
N LEU A 7 14.58 -27.69 -26.35
CA LEU A 7 13.93 -26.89 -25.31
C LEU A 7 13.83 -25.43 -25.78
N VAL A 8 12.69 -25.05 -26.32
CA VAL A 8 12.38 -23.65 -26.58
C VAL A 8 12.02 -23.00 -25.26
N ALA A 9 12.96 -22.25 -24.68
CA ALA A 9 12.69 -21.36 -23.56
C ALA A 9 11.82 -20.20 -24.08
N ILE A 10 10.52 -20.25 -23.79
CA ILE A 10 9.60 -19.13 -24.01
C ILE A 10 9.95 -18.08 -22.96
N ALA A 11 10.79 -17.13 -23.30
CA ALA A 11 11.00 -15.91 -22.53
C ALA A 11 9.72 -15.06 -22.72
N TRP A 12 8.84 -15.05 -21.75
CA TRP A 12 7.80 -14.04 -21.67
C TRP A 12 8.46 -12.68 -21.50
N PRO A 13 8.11 -11.68 -22.30
CA PRO A 13 8.58 -10.33 -22.05
C PRO A 13 7.94 -9.88 -20.73
N PHE A 14 8.73 -9.84 -19.65
CA PHE A 14 8.40 -9.00 -18.52
C PHE A 14 8.45 -7.56 -19.04
N GLU A 15 7.29 -6.93 -19.22
CA GLU A 15 7.25 -5.49 -19.39
C GLU A 15 7.81 -4.87 -18.11
N THR A 16 9.08 -4.54 -18.16
CA THR A 16 9.72 -3.77 -17.09
C THR A 16 9.20 -2.35 -17.21
N PHE A 17 8.25 -1.97 -16.37
CA PHE A 17 7.90 -0.57 -16.18
C PHE A 17 9.17 0.16 -15.71
N SER A 18 9.79 0.89 -16.60
CA SER A 18 10.90 1.78 -16.32
C SER A 18 10.34 3.19 -16.22
N CYS A 19 10.58 3.86 -15.10
CA CYS A 19 10.32 5.28 -14.97
C CYS A 19 11.52 6.06 -15.51
N SER A 20 11.26 7.19 -16.17
CA SER A 20 12.35 8.06 -16.65
C SER A 20 13.06 8.72 -15.47
N PRO A 21 14.39 8.83 -15.49
CA PRO A 21 15.13 9.60 -14.50
C PRO A 21 14.66 11.06 -14.49
N ALA A 22 14.53 11.63 -13.28
CA ALA A 22 14.25 13.05 -13.12
C ALA A 22 15.45 13.90 -13.61
N LYS A 23 15.17 15.11 -14.09
CA LYS A 23 16.20 16.07 -14.49
C LYS A 23 17.10 16.45 -13.31
N ASP A 24 16.49 16.64 -12.14
CA ASP A 24 17.19 16.93 -10.89
C ASP A 24 16.40 16.35 -9.70
N ALA A 25 16.97 15.34 -9.05
CA ALA A 25 16.43 14.70 -7.86
C ALA A 25 17.25 15.03 -6.59
N THR A 26 17.83 16.23 -6.50
CA THR A 26 18.62 16.64 -5.33
C THR A 26 17.75 17.18 -4.19
N ARG A 27 16.57 17.73 -4.50
CA ARG A 27 15.62 18.32 -3.55
C ARG A 27 14.21 17.79 -3.82
N ILE A 28 13.83 16.73 -3.14
CA ILE A 28 12.59 16.00 -3.42
C ILE A 28 11.50 16.38 -2.41
N ALA A 29 10.37 16.86 -2.91
CA ALA A 29 9.13 16.95 -2.15
C ALA A 29 8.29 15.70 -2.44
N VAL A 30 7.90 14.95 -1.41
CA VAL A 30 7.21 13.67 -1.58
C VAL A 30 5.74 13.78 -1.20
N ALA A 31 4.86 13.34 -2.10
CA ALA A 31 3.43 13.23 -1.87
C ALA A 31 2.99 11.75 -1.94
N GLY A 32 2.99 11.10 -0.78
CA GLY A 32 2.61 9.69 -0.61
C GLY A 32 3.51 8.94 0.34
N GLY A 33 2.91 8.32 1.37
CA GLY A 33 3.64 7.64 2.44
C GLY A 33 4.46 6.46 1.95
N SER A 34 4.01 5.73 0.91
CA SER A 34 4.77 4.62 0.36
C SER A 34 6.02 5.10 -0.40
N ILE A 35 5.98 6.27 -1.02
CA ILE A 35 7.16 6.86 -1.69
C ILE A 35 8.20 7.29 -0.66
N THR A 36 7.75 7.95 0.42
CA THR A 36 8.64 8.28 1.55
C THR A 36 9.31 7.03 2.11
N GLU A 37 8.53 5.98 2.37
CA GLU A 37 9.06 4.69 2.84
C GLU A 37 10.10 4.11 1.87
N ILE A 38 9.85 4.16 0.57
CA ILE A 38 10.80 3.68 -0.45
C ILE A 38 12.08 4.51 -0.45
N ILE A 39 12.01 5.83 -0.34
CA ILE A 39 13.20 6.69 -0.28
C ILE A 39 14.05 6.36 0.96
N TYR A 40 13.43 6.12 2.12
CA TYR A 40 14.13 5.65 3.31
C TYR A 40 14.68 4.23 3.14
N PHE A 41 13.94 3.31 2.53
CA PHE A 41 14.40 1.97 2.19
C PHE A 41 15.64 1.99 1.31
N LEU A 42 15.70 2.93 0.37
CA LEU A 42 16.86 3.17 -0.50
C LEU A 42 18.00 3.92 0.20
N GLY A 43 17.79 4.48 1.39
CA GLY A 43 18.79 5.27 2.11
C GLY A 43 19.09 6.63 1.48
N GLU A 44 18.10 7.22 0.80
CA GLU A 44 18.20 8.50 0.07
C GLU A 44 17.42 9.65 0.74
N GLN A 45 17.04 9.48 2.00
CA GLN A 45 16.25 10.47 2.76
C GLN A 45 16.89 11.85 2.90
N ASN A 46 18.19 11.97 2.66
CA ASN A 46 18.88 13.26 2.69
C ASN A 46 18.52 14.18 1.51
N ARG A 47 17.88 13.63 0.48
CA ARG A 47 17.35 14.40 -0.66
C ARG A 47 15.96 14.97 -0.39
N LEU A 48 15.27 14.51 0.68
CA LEU A 48 13.94 15.00 1.03
C LEU A 48 13.99 16.43 1.53
N VAL A 49 13.08 17.26 1.07
CA VAL A 49 12.85 18.62 1.56
C VAL A 49 11.47 18.79 2.18
N ALA A 50 10.51 17.91 1.83
CA ALA A 50 9.17 17.86 2.39
C ALA A 50 8.53 16.50 2.18
N VAL A 51 7.55 16.17 3.02
CA VAL A 51 6.73 14.96 2.92
C VAL A 51 5.25 15.30 3.15
N ASP A 52 4.33 14.44 2.73
CA ASP A 52 2.90 14.62 3.00
C ASP A 52 2.47 13.99 4.34
N GLN A 53 1.22 14.20 4.74
CA GLN A 53 0.66 13.71 6.01
C GLN A 53 0.57 12.18 6.10
N THR A 54 0.65 11.45 4.99
CA THR A 54 0.62 9.99 4.98
C THR A 54 2.00 9.37 5.22
N SER A 55 3.05 10.17 5.23
CA SER A 55 4.45 9.79 5.43
C SER A 55 4.78 9.50 6.90
N ASN A 56 3.98 8.63 7.53
CA ASN A 56 4.09 8.28 8.95
C ASN A 56 5.14 7.20 9.25
N TYR A 57 5.89 6.76 8.26
CA TYR A 57 6.99 5.81 8.43
C TYR A 57 8.20 6.19 7.57
N PRO A 58 9.42 6.15 8.16
CA PRO A 58 9.65 5.98 9.61
C PRO A 58 9.11 7.19 10.41
N ASP A 59 8.86 7.00 11.69
CA ASP A 59 8.26 8.02 12.58
C ASP A 59 8.97 9.37 12.54
N GLU A 60 10.27 9.37 12.26
CA GLU A 60 11.09 10.58 12.15
C GLU A 60 10.75 11.41 10.89
N ALA A 61 10.11 10.84 9.86
CA ALA A 61 9.88 11.57 8.61
C ALA A 61 9.03 12.83 8.81
N LEU A 62 7.89 12.69 9.48
CA LEU A 62 7.01 13.84 9.81
C LEU A 62 7.60 14.81 10.84
N GLN A 63 8.59 14.37 11.63
CA GLN A 63 9.27 15.22 12.60
C GLN A 63 10.40 16.02 11.95
N ARG A 64 11.06 15.45 10.94
CA ARG A 64 12.24 16.00 10.29
C ARG A 64 11.90 16.95 9.14
N PHE A 65 10.82 16.68 8.42
CA PHE A 65 10.48 17.41 7.21
C PHE A 65 9.15 18.15 7.35
N PRO A 66 9.03 19.37 6.77
CA PRO A 66 7.77 20.09 6.70
C PRO A 66 6.74 19.29 5.90
N SER A 67 5.46 19.43 6.29
CA SER A 67 4.36 18.71 5.65
C SER A 67 3.82 19.48 4.44
N LEU A 68 3.60 18.77 3.32
CA LEU A 68 2.88 19.25 2.13
C LEU A 68 1.35 19.25 2.28
N GLY A 69 0.82 18.83 3.44
CA GLY A 69 -0.60 18.56 3.61
C GLY A 69 -0.96 17.13 3.19
N TYR A 70 -2.16 16.92 2.69
CA TYR A 70 -2.64 15.60 2.27
C TYR A 70 -2.33 15.34 0.80
N VAL A 71 -1.87 14.14 0.47
CA VAL A 71 -1.43 13.74 -0.88
C VAL A 71 -2.39 14.16 -2.01
N ARG A 72 -3.72 14.09 -1.79
CA ARG A 72 -4.77 14.46 -2.76
C ARG A 72 -5.21 15.92 -2.66
N ASN A 73 -4.60 16.70 -1.78
CA ASN A 73 -4.97 18.10 -1.56
C ASN A 73 -3.72 18.95 -1.27
N LEU A 74 -2.78 18.92 -2.21
CA LEU A 74 -1.56 19.72 -2.17
C LEU A 74 -1.87 21.20 -2.38
N SER A 75 -0.95 22.08 -1.95
CA SER A 75 -0.98 23.51 -2.18
C SER A 75 0.25 23.92 -3.00
N ALA A 76 0.04 24.62 -4.12
CA ALA A 76 1.16 25.11 -4.92
C ALA A 76 2.08 26.04 -4.10
N GLU A 77 1.53 26.98 -3.33
CA GLU A 77 2.30 27.87 -2.47
C GLU A 77 3.12 27.08 -1.44
N GLY A 78 2.50 26.06 -0.80
CA GLY A 78 3.17 25.19 0.17
C GLY A 78 4.36 24.46 -0.44
N VAL A 79 4.18 23.90 -1.64
CA VAL A 79 5.26 23.22 -2.37
C VAL A 79 6.36 24.20 -2.79
N LEU A 80 5.98 25.33 -3.42
CA LEU A 80 6.92 26.34 -3.94
C LEU A 80 7.79 26.97 -2.85
N SER A 81 7.22 27.19 -1.66
CA SER A 81 7.95 27.76 -0.52
C SER A 81 9.19 26.94 -0.10
N LEU A 82 9.21 25.66 -0.45
CA LEU A 82 10.28 24.71 -0.11
C LEU A 82 11.32 24.57 -1.23
N SER A 83 11.08 25.21 -2.38
CA SER A 83 11.97 25.19 -3.56
C SER A 83 12.44 23.78 -3.92
N PRO A 84 11.57 22.80 -4.12
CA PRO A 84 11.97 21.47 -4.58
C PRO A 84 12.45 21.51 -6.03
N SER A 85 13.34 20.60 -6.42
CA SER A 85 13.65 20.35 -7.83
C SER A 85 12.72 19.30 -8.43
N LEU A 86 12.12 18.45 -7.59
CA LEU A 86 11.23 17.38 -7.99
C LEU A 86 10.07 17.24 -6.97
N VAL A 87 8.85 17.11 -7.48
CA VAL A 87 7.72 16.58 -6.74
C VAL A 87 7.47 15.14 -7.19
N LEU A 88 7.67 14.19 -6.28
CA LEU A 88 7.50 12.76 -6.55
C LEU A 88 6.34 12.22 -5.70
N GLY A 89 5.36 11.61 -6.35
CA GLY A 89 4.17 11.19 -5.62
C GLY A 89 3.50 9.91 -6.12
N GLU A 90 2.49 9.49 -5.36
CA GLU A 90 1.61 8.39 -5.72
C GLU A 90 0.71 8.75 -6.90
N HIS A 91 0.11 7.75 -7.53
CA HIS A 91 -0.71 7.90 -8.75
C HIS A 91 -1.87 8.88 -8.58
N ASP A 92 -2.40 9.00 -7.37
CA ASP A 92 -3.55 9.82 -6.99
C ASP A 92 -3.17 11.15 -6.31
N MET A 93 -1.89 11.53 -6.38
CA MET A 93 -1.41 12.84 -5.97
C MET A 93 -2.15 13.95 -6.72
N GLY A 94 -2.56 15.00 -6.01
CA GLY A 94 -3.31 16.08 -6.63
C GLY A 94 -3.64 17.24 -5.68
N PRO A 95 -4.54 18.16 -6.09
CA PRO A 95 -5.36 18.11 -7.32
C PRO A 95 -4.57 18.42 -8.60
N GLU A 96 -5.09 18.02 -9.76
CA GLU A 96 -4.40 18.14 -11.06
C GLU A 96 -4.00 19.57 -11.38
N GLU A 97 -4.88 20.54 -11.08
CA GLU A 97 -4.64 21.99 -11.33
C GLU A 97 -3.40 22.49 -10.58
N ILE A 98 -3.09 21.90 -9.43
CA ILE A 98 -1.88 22.25 -8.66
C ILE A 98 -0.64 21.66 -9.31
N LEU A 99 -0.74 20.42 -9.82
CA LEU A 99 0.38 19.78 -10.52
C LEU A 99 0.74 20.52 -11.81
N GLU A 100 -0.27 20.97 -12.58
CA GLU A 100 -0.08 21.84 -13.76
C GLU A 100 0.57 23.17 -13.41
N GLN A 101 0.20 23.80 -12.28
CA GLN A 101 0.82 25.04 -11.82
C GLN A 101 2.30 24.85 -11.45
N LEU A 102 2.67 23.71 -10.87
CA LEU A 102 4.06 23.41 -10.52
C LEU A 102 4.90 23.18 -11.78
N ASP A 103 4.37 22.45 -12.76
CA ASP A 103 5.04 22.20 -14.04
C ASP A 103 5.24 23.51 -14.83
N ALA A 104 4.27 24.43 -14.79
CA ALA A 104 4.36 25.74 -15.44
C ALA A 104 5.46 26.67 -14.89
N VAL A 105 6.03 26.35 -13.72
CA VAL A 105 7.16 27.07 -13.11
C VAL A 105 8.43 26.22 -13.02
N ASP A 106 8.56 25.25 -13.95
CA ASP A 106 9.71 24.37 -14.14
C ASP A 106 10.03 23.44 -12.95
N ILE A 107 9.06 23.14 -12.09
CA ILE A 107 9.18 22.06 -11.09
C ILE A 107 8.73 20.77 -11.74
N GLU A 108 9.65 19.82 -11.85
CA GLU A 108 9.33 18.50 -12.40
C GLU A 108 8.38 17.75 -11.45
N VAL A 109 7.27 17.22 -12.02
CA VAL A 109 6.26 16.46 -11.28
C VAL A 109 6.20 15.03 -11.84
N ILE A 110 6.49 14.03 -10.99
CA ILE A 110 6.46 12.62 -11.39
C ILE A 110 5.49 11.86 -10.49
N ARG A 111 4.55 11.13 -11.10
CA ARG A 111 3.64 10.20 -10.42
C ARG A 111 4.04 8.76 -10.70
N THR A 112 4.12 7.95 -9.64
CA THR A 112 4.33 6.51 -9.78
C THR A 112 3.01 5.82 -10.13
N GLN A 113 3.10 4.74 -10.89
CA GLN A 113 1.93 3.86 -11.08
C GLN A 113 1.78 2.92 -9.89
N GLU A 114 0.55 2.44 -9.68
CA GLU A 114 0.25 1.51 -8.60
C GLU A 114 -0.57 0.32 -9.10
N THR A 115 -0.11 -0.88 -8.72
CA THR A 115 -0.91 -2.11 -8.77
C THR A 115 -0.87 -2.77 -7.41
N HIS A 116 -1.99 -3.38 -7.01
CA HIS A 116 -2.17 -3.88 -5.65
C HIS A 116 -1.74 -5.35 -5.55
N ASP A 117 -0.47 -5.64 -5.87
CA ASP A 117 0.14 -6.96 -5.80
C ASP A 117 1.65 -6.89 -5.53
N ILE A 118 2.29 -8.05 -5.39
CA ILE A 118 3.74 -8.16 -5.16
C ILE A 118 4.55 -7.47 -6.26
N ALA A 119 4.15 -7.67 -7.52
CA ALA A 119 4.86 -7.09 -8.66
C ALA A 119 4.77 -5.55 -8.63
N GLY A 120 3.60 -5.00 -8.27
CA GLY A 120 3.40 -3.56 -8.10
C GLY A 120 4.32 -2.96 -7.06
N ILE A 121 4.48 -3.59 -5.90
CA ILE A 121 5.42 -3.13 -4.86
C ILE A 121 6.85 -3.09 -5.41
N LEU A 122 7.32 -4.18 -6.02
CA LEU A 122 8.67 -4.25 -6.56
C LEU A 122 8.90 -3.25 -7.70
N ASN A 123 7.91 -3.07 -8.57
CA ASN A 123 7.97 -2.11 -9.67
C ASN A 123 7.97 -0.67 -9.15
N LYS A 124 7.18 -0.34 -8.11
CA LYS A 124 7.18 0.97 -7.48
C LYS A 124 8.55 1.30 -6.86
N VAL A 125 9.16 0.35 -6.13
CA VAL A 125 10.53 0.51 -5.59
C VAL A 125 11.52 0.81 -6.71
N ARG A 126 11.45 0.06 -7.80
CA ARG A 126 12.36 0.25 -8.95
C ARG A 126 12.10 1.55 -9.68
N CYS A 127 10.82 1.92 -9.86
CA CYS A 127 10.43 3.18 -10.48
C CYS A 127 10.98 4.39 -9.70
N VAL A 128 10.78 4.43 -8.38
CA VAL A 128 11.35 5.49 -7.54
C VAL A 128 12.87 5.53 -7.66
N ALA A 129 13.52 4.36 -7.67
CA ALA A 129 14.96 4.27 -7.82
C ALA A 129 15.47 4.75 -9.21
N ASP A 130 14.72 4.48 -10.27
CA ASP A 130 15.02 5.00 -11.61
C ASP A 130 14.93 6.53 -11.63
N VAL A 131 13.83 7.07 -11.09
CA VAL A 131 13.60 8.52 -11.00
C VAL A 131 14.75 9.24 -10.29
N ILE A 132 15.25 8.67 -9.19
CA ILE A 132 16.32 9.30 -8.41
C ILE A 132 17.74 8.81 -8.76
N GLY A 133 17.87 7.96 -9.80
CA GLY A 133 19.16 7.52 -10.34
C GLY A 133 19.93 6.52 -9.49
N VAL A 134 19.23 5.62 -8.74
CA VAL A 134 19.85 4.61 -7.85
C VAL A 134 19.36 3.19 -8.11
N ARG A 135 19.06 2.83 -9.35
CA ARG A 135 18.48 1.55 -9.74
C ARG A 135 19.25 0.34 -9.25
N GLU A 136 20.58 0.32 -9.43
CA GLU A 136 21.41 -0.81 -8.99
C GLU A 136 21.30 -1.06 -7.47
N LYS A 137 21.26 0.03 -6.69
CA LYS A 137 21.06 -0.05 -5.24
C LYS A 137 19.69 -0.66 -4.89
N ALA A 138 18.65 -0.28 -5.63
CA ALA A 138 17.31 -0.85 -5.43
C ALA A 138 17.28 -2.35 -5.73
N ASP A 139 17.85 -2.79 -6.85
CA ASP A 139 17.87 -4.21 -7.21
C ASP A 139 18.65 -5.04 -6.17
N PHE A 140 19.76 -4.53 -5.65
CA PHE A 140 20.48 -5.14 -4.52
C PHE A 140 19.61 -5.25 -3.27
N LEU A 141 18.98 -4.14 -2.84
CA LEU A 141 18.17 -4.11 -1.63
C LEU A 141 16.89 -4.96 -1.75
N VAL A 142 16.27 -5.01 -2.91
CA VAL A 142 15.14 -5.90 -3.20
C VAL A 142 15.55 -7.36 -3.04
N ALA A 143 16.69 -7.76 -3.61
CA ALA A 143 17.21 -9.11 -3.47
C ALA A 143 17.54 -9.47 -2.01
N GLU A 144 18.20 -8.58 -1.29
CA GLU A 144 18.64 -8.81 0.09
C GLU A 144 17.50 -8.77 1.12
N LYS A 145 16.56 -7.83 0.98
CA LYS A 145 15.59 -7.53 2.03
C LYS A 145 14.17 -7.99 1.73
N LEU A 146 13.75 -8.03 0.46
CA LEU A 146 12.35 -8.32 0.11
C LEU A 146 12.15 -9.72 -0.47
N GLN A 147 13.18 -10.32 -1.06
CA GLN A 147 13.05 -11.60 -1.77
C GLN A 147 12.51 -12.73 -0.90
N ALA A 148 12.89 -12.79 0.38
CA ALA A 148 12.41 -13.81 1.29
C ALA A 148 10.89 -13.73 1.50
N ALA A 149 10.35 -12.50 1.69
CA ALA A 149 8.93 -12.26 1.83
C ALA A 149 8.18 -12.60 0.53
N VAL A 150 8.72 -12.19 -0.61
CA VAL A 150 8.16 -12.49 -1.94
C VAL A 150 8.01 -14.00 -2.16
N ILE A 151 9.06 -14.79 -1.86
CA ILE A 151 9.03 -16.25 -1.99
C ILE A 151 7.97 -16.88 -1.07
N GLN A 152 7.86 -16.40 0.18
CA GLN A 152 6.88 -16.92 1.11
C GLN A 152 5.44 -16.60 0.67
N LEU A 153 5.16 -15.37 0.24
CA LEU A 153 3.84 -14.98 -0.27
C LEU A 153 3.45 -15.74 -1.54
N ALA A 154 4.41 -16.00 -2.44
CA ALA A 154 4.16 -16.83 -3.62
C ALA A 154 3.76 -18.27 -3.22
N LYS A 155 4.43 -18.87 -2.22
CA LYS A 155 4.08 -20.20 -1.71
C LYS A 155 2.69 -20.22 -1.07
N ILE A 156 2.32 -19.20 -0.30
CA ILE A 156 0.99 -19.05 0.30
C ILE A 156 -0.07 -19.06 -0.81
N ARG A 157 0.08 -18.22 -1.83
CA ARG A 157 -0.82 -18.14 -2.97
C ARG A 157 -0.99 -19.49 -3.67
N ASP A 158 0.11 -20.21 -3.90
CA ASP A 158 0.12 -21.48 -4.63
C ASP A 158 -0.43 -22.65 -3.79
N SER A 159 -0.36 -22.56 -2.45
CA SER A 159 -0.90 -23.56 -1.52
C SER A 159 -2.39 -23.33 -1.20
N SER A 160 -2.95 -22.17 -1.50
CA SER A 160 -4.36 -21.80 -1.26
C SER A 160 -5.31 -22.58 -2.20
N ARG A 161 -5.35 -23.90 -2.08
CA ARG A 161 -6.22 -24.81 -2.85
C ARG A 161 -7.37 -25.38 -2.02
N GLY A 162 -7.76 -24.69 -0.97
CA GLY A 162 -8.82 -25.13 -0.05
C GLY A 162 -9.70 -23.96 0.39
N SER A 163 -10.39 -24.11 1.49
CA SER A 163 -11.13 -23.03 2.12
C SER A 163 -10.15 -22.05 2.76
N ASN A 164 -9.97 -20.87 2.16
CA ASN A 164 -9.19 -19.79 2.76
C ASN A 164 -9.98 -19.14 3.90
N PRO A 165 -9.31 -18.58 4.93
CA PRO A 165 -9.97 -17.77 5.94
C PRO A 165 -10.74 -16.60 5.33
N ARG A 166 -11.98 -16.38 5.77
CA ARG A 166 -12.88 -15.34 5.27
C ARG A 166 -12.68 -14.05 6.06
N VAL A 167 -12.23 -13.00 5.38
CA VAL A 167 -11.78 -11.75 6.03
C VAL A 167 -12.55 -10.56 5.49
N ALA A 168 -12.98 -9.66 6.40
CA ALA A 168 -13.39 -8.30 6.06
C ALA A 168 -12.26 -7.33 6.44
N LEU A 169 -11.91 -6.40 5.54
CA LEU A 169 -10.99 -5.31 5.85
C LEU A 169 -11.77 -3.99 5.93
N VAL A 170 -11.67 -3.33 7.08
CA VAL A 170 -12.34 -2.07 7.39
C VAL A 170 -11.33 -0.92 7.41
N LEU A 171 -11.51 0.03 6.51
CA LEU A 171 -10.68 1.23 6.40
C LEU A 171 -10.99 2.27 7.47
N ALA A 172 -12.28 2.51 7.69
CA ALA A 172 -12.81 3.56 8.56
C ALA A 172 -14.28 3.27 8.91
N PHE A 173 -14.88 4.11 9.74
CA PHE A 173 -16.32 4.13 10.00
C PHE A 173 -16.91 5.47 9.57
N ASN A 174 -18.02 5.42 8.86
CA ASN A 174 -18.81 6.58 8.49
C ASN A 174 -20.18 6.48 9.19
N GLU A 175 -20.46 7.40 10.12
CA GLU A 175 -21.70 7.38 10.94
C GLU A 175 -22.00 6.00 11.55
N GLY A 176 -20.96 5.31 12.01
CA GLY A 176 -21.05 3.98 12.59
C GLY A 176 -21.04 2.82 11.58
N SER A 177 -21.21 3.06 10.29
CA SER A 177 -21.14 2.05 9.23
C SER A 177 -19.68 1.80 8.84
N PRO A 178 -19.19 0.54 8.82
CA PRO A 178 -17.84 0.22 8.39
C PRO A 178 -17.68 0.43 6.88
N ILE A 179 -16.62 1.13 6.48
CA ILE A 179 -16.18 1.25 5.09
C ILE A 179 -15.25 0.07 4.82
N VAL A 180 -15.68 -0.85 3.97
CA VAL A 180 -14.97 -2.09 3.68
C VAL A 180 -14.25 -2.07 2.34
N ALA A 181 -13.20 -2.89 2.23
CA ALA A 181 -12.50 -3.12 0.98
C ALA A 181 -13.32 -4.05 0.07
N GLY A 182 -13.79 -3.52 -1.05
CA GLY A 182 -14.31 -4.30 -2.17
C GLY A 182 -13.24 -4.62 -3.21
N ALA A 183 -13.65 -5.19 -4.36
CA ALA A 183 -12.77 -5.42 -5.50
C ALA A 183 -12.07 -4.13 -5.96
N ASN A 184 -10.91 -4.27 -6.60
CA ASN A 184 -10.10 -3.17 -7.13
C ASN A 184 -9.65 -2.12 -6.10
N THR A 185 -9.52 -2.54 -4.81
CA THR A 185 -8.93 -1.71 -3.75
C THR A 185 -7.59 -2.27 -3.29
N SER A 186 -6.77 -1.41 -2.68
CA SER A 186 -5.55 -1.83 -2.00
C SER A 186 -5.84 -2.85 -0.88
N GLY A 187 -6.98 -2.70 -0.19
CA GLY A 187 -7.43 -3.67 0.81
C GLY A 187 -7.70 -5.07 0.22
N HIS A 188 -8.34 -5.16 -0.95
CA HIS A 188 -8.53 -6.43 -1.64
C HIS A 188 -7.19 -7.04 -2.08
N GLY A 189 -6.29 -6.20 -2.60
CA GLY A 189 -4.96 -6.64 -3.03
C GLY A 189 -4.14 -7.26 -1.91
N VAL A 190 -4.08 -6.62 -0.73
CA VAL A 190 -3.33 -7.15 0.42
C VAL A 190 -3.96 -8.44 0.97
N LEU A 191 -5.30 -8.54 1.04
CA LEU A 191 -5.98 -9.78 1.42
C LEU A 191 -5.62 -10.92 0.47
N LYS A 192 -5.64 -10.66 -0.84
CA LYS A 192 -5.24 -11.63 -1.86
C LYS A 192 -3.77 -12.05 -1.72
N MET A 193 -2.85 -11.10 -1.45
CA MET A 193 -1.45 -11.43 -1.18
C MET A 193 -1.28 -12.30 0.07
N ALA A 194 -2.09 -12.07 1.11
CA ALA A 194 -2.08 -12.86 2.34
C ALA A 194 -2.71 -14.26 2.19
N GLY A 195 -3.29 -14.59 1.03
CA GLY A 195 -3.94 -15.87 0.77
C GLY A 195 -5.26 -16.07 1.51
N VAL A 196 -6.01 -14.98 1.73
CA VAL A 196 -7.32 -15.02 2.41
C VAL A 196 -8.43 -14.53 1.49
N ASP A 197 -9.66 -14.94 1.76
CA ASP A 197 -10.83 -14.58 0.96
C ASP A 197 -11.47 -13.28 1.48
N ASN A 198 -11.54 -12.27 0.64
CA ASN A 198 -12.26 -11.05 0.93
C ASN A 198 -13.76 -11.30 0.84
N VAL A 199 -14.50 -11.24 1.96
CA VAL A 199 -15.96 -11.47 1.98
C VAL A 199 -16.76 -10.43 1.20
N PHE A 200 -16.15 -9.27 0.89
CA PHE A 200 -16.76 -8.20 0.10
C PHE A 200 -16.18 -8.07 -1.32
N SER A 201 -15.57 -9.12 -1.86
CA SER A 201 -14.98 -9.10 -3.20
C SER A 201 -15.99 -8.89 -4.34
N SER A 202 -17.29 -9.06 -4.10
CA SER A 202 -18.37 -8.79 -5.05
C SER A 202 -18.74 -7.30 -5.15
N ILE A 203 -18.26 -6.46 -4.23
CA ILE A 203 -18.50 -5.01 -4.21
C ILE A 203 -17.30 -4.33 -4.87
N GLU A 204 -17.56 -3.29 -5.67
CA GLU A 204 -16.50 -2.50 -6.32
C GLU A 204 -16.06 -1.32 -5.46
N GLY A 205 -14.74 -1.18 -5.25
CA GLY A 205 -14.16 -0.06 -4.54
C GLY A 205 -14.39 -0.09 -3.02
N TRP A 206 -14.06 1.01 -2.35
CA TRP A 206 -14.32 1.20 -0.93
C TRP A 206 -15.77 1.62 -0.72
N LYS A 207 -16.53 0.86 0.07
CA LYS A 207 -17.96 1.12 0.29
C LYS A 207 -18.35 0.99 1.76
N PRO A 208 -19.23 1.89 2.26
CA PRO A 208 -19.91 1.65 3.52
C PRO A 208 -20.86 0.46 3.38
N VAL A 209 -20.89 -0.42 4.37
CA VAL A 209 -21.81 -1.57 4.41
C VAL A 209 -22.73 -1.47 5.62
N SER A 210 -23.95 -2.01 5.47
CA SER A 210 -24.93 -2.03 6.56
C SER A 210 -24.58 -3.10 7.60
N LEU A 211 -25.24 -3.03 8.75
CA LEU A 211 -25.22 -4.05 9.78
C LEU A 211 -25.61 -5.43 9.20
N GLU A 212 -26.71 -5.46 8.43
CA GLU A 212 -27.24 -6.69 7.83
C GLU A 212 -26.23 -7.31 6.86
N SER A 213 -25.62 -6.49 5.99
CA SER A 213 -24.62 -6.97 5.04
C SER A 213 -23.37 -7.54 5.74
N MET A 214 -22.95 -6.93 6.85
CA MET A 214 -21.81 -7.44 7.62
C MET A 214 -22.15 -8.75 8.34
N ILE A 215 -23.37 -8.88 8.88
CA ILE A 215 -23.84 -10.12 9.52
C ILE A 215 -24.02 -11.24 8.48
N GLU A 216 -24.57 -10.93 7.31
CA GLU A 216 -24.75 -11.90 6.23
C GLU A 216 -23.39 -12.39 5.70
N ALA A 217 -22.44 -11.47 5.53
CA ALA A 217 -21.07 -11.81 5.13
C ALA A 217 -20.35 -12.65 6.19
N ASP A 218 -20.69 -12.51 7.45
CA ASP A 218 -20.15 -13.19 8.64
C ASP A 218 -18.66 -13.56 8.51
N PRO A 219 -17.73 -12.58 8.48
CA PRO A 219 -16.32 -12.86 8.36
C PRO A 219 -15.78 -13.63 9.59
N GLU A 220 -14.80 -14.51 9.35
CA GLU A 220 -14.06 -15.23 10.40
C GLU A 220 -13.02 -14.33 11.07
N PHE A 221 -12.53 -13.33 10.34
CA PHE A 221 -11.61 -12.28 10.81
C PHE A 221 -12.05 -10.92 10.30
N ILE A 222 -11.85 -9.90 11.12
CA ILE A 222 -12.00 -8.50 10.71
C ILE A 222 -10.64 -7.82 10.95
N VAL A 223 -10.10 -7.21 9.89
CA VAL A 223 -8.90 -6.37 9.95
C VAL A 223 -9.34 -4.93 9.90
N VAL A 224 -8.89 -4.12 10.87
CA VAL A 224 -9.23 -2.69 10.98
C VAL A 224 -7.92 -1.90 11.00
N THR A 225 -7.85 -0.78 10.30
CA THR A 225 -6.67 0.09 10.39
C THR A 225 -6.55 0.67 11.80
N ASN A 226 -5.35 0.81 12.32
CA ASN A 226 -5.11 1.44 13.62
C ASN A 226 -5.72 2.84 13.69
N ARG A 227 -5.65 3.64 12.62
CA ARG A 227 -6.30 4.94 12.52
C ARG A 227 -7.82 4.86 12.74
N ALA A 228 -8.49 3.86 12.19
CA ALA A 228 -9.93 3.67 12.41
C ALA A 228 -10.24 3.22 13.85
N VAL A 229 -9.35 2.43 14.45
CA VAL A 229 -9.44 2.02 15.85
C VAL A 229 -9.30 3.24 16.77
N ASP A 230 -8.33 4.10 16.53
CA ASP A 230 -8.09 5.31 17.33
C ASP A 230 -9.24 6.31 17.20
N ALA A 231 -9.71 6.56 15.97
CA ALA A 231 -10.87 7.41 15.71
C ALA A 231 -12.17 6.85 16.33
N GLY A 232 -12.30 5.52 16.39
CA GLY A 232 -13.43 4.84 17.03
C GLY A 232 -13.36 4.79 18.56
N GLY A 233 -12.29 5.30 19.17
CA GLY A 233 -12.08 5.32 20.63
C GLY A 233 -11.58 4.00 21.20
N GLY A 234 -10.86 3.22 20.40
CA GLY A 234 -10.16 2.01 20.79
C GLY A 234 -10.79 0.71 20.26
N LEU A 235 -10.00 -0.36 20.26
CA LEU A 235 -10.37 -1.65 19.66
C LEU A 235 -11.64 -2.26 20.31
N ASN A 236 -11.83 -2.08 21.60
CA ASN A 236 -13.03 -2.59 22.28
C ASN A 236 -14.30 -1.91 21.76
N LYS A 237 -14.28 -0.59 21.56
CA LYS A 237 -15.43 0.13 20.98
C LYS A 237 -15.70 -0.29 19.53
N VAL A 238 -14.65 -0.58 18.76
CA VAL A 238 -14.79 -1.14 17.42
C VAL A 238 -15.48 -2.52 17.48
N LYS A 239 -15.08 -3.39 18.40
CA LYS A 239 -15.72 -4.70 18.59
C LYS A 239 -17.17 -4.59 19.03
N ASP A 240 -17.52 -3.56 19.80
CA ASP A 240 -18.89 -3.27 20.26
C ASP A 240 -19.75 -2.59 19.19
N ASN A 241 -19.17 -2.18 18.06
CA ASN A 241 -19.94 -1.59 16.96
C ASN A 241 -21.05 -2.55 16.52
N PRO A 242 -22.30 -2.07 16.36
CA PRO A 242 -23.43 -2.93 15.99
C PRO A 242 -23.19 -3.79 14.76
N ALA A 243 -22.53 -3.27 13.73
CA ALA A 243 -22.21 -4.01 12.52
C ALA A 243 -21.13 -5.09 12.72
N ILE A 244 -20.31 -5.01 13.77
CA ILE A 244 -19.20 -5.92 14.02
C ILE A 244 -19.52 -6.96 15.08
N LYS A 245 -20.14 -6.58 16.19
CA LYS A 245 -20.27 -7.40 17.41
C LYS A 245 -21.00 -8.74 17.23
N TYR A 246 -21.84 -8.84 16.20
CA TYR A 246 -22.61 -10.06 15.92
C TYR A 246 -21.93 -11.01 14.92
N THR A 247 -20.75 -10.64 14.39
CA THR A 247 -19.97 -11.49 13.46
C THR A 247 -19.25 -12.60 14.22
N THR A 248 -18.91 -13.67 13.51
CA THR A 248 -18.04 -14.73 14.02
C THR A 248 -16.68 -14.18 14.46
N ALA A 249 -16.10 -13.23 13.72
CA ALA A 249 -14.85 -12.56 14.08
C ALA A 249 -14.91 -11.90 15.46
N ALA A 250 -15.97 -11.15 15.77
CA ALA A 250 -16.10 -10.49 17.08
C ALA A 250 -16.32 -11.48 18.20
N ARG A 251 -17.21 -12.47 18.01
CA ARG A 251 -17.51 -13.52 19.01
C ARG A 251 -16.28 -14.35 19.37
N GLN A 252 -15.36 -14.56 18.41
CA GLN A 252 -14.13 -15.34 18.60
C GLN A 252 -12.91 -14.46 18.91
N ASN A 253 -13.12 -13.15 19.17
CA ASN A 253 -12.05 -12.19 19.45
C ASN A 253 -10.99 -12.07 18.32
N ARG A 254 -11.42 -12.22 17.06
CA ARG A 254 -10.59 -12.17 15.85
C ARG A 254 -10.75 -10.84 15.09
N VAL A 255 -10.89 -9.74 15.81
CA VAL A 255 -10.84 -8.38 15.27
C VAL A 255 -9.43 -7.85 15.49
N LEU A 256 -8.70 -7.66 14.39
CA LEU A 256 -7.28 -7.34 14.36
C LEU A 256 -7.07 -5.87 14.00
N SER A 257 -6.12 -5.20 14.65
CA SER A 257 -5.71 -3.85 14.29
C SER A 257 -4.32 -3.87 13.66
N LEU A 258 -4.16 -3.26 12.47
CA LEU A 258 -2.89 -3.18 11.76
C LEU A 258 -2.62 -1.73 11.33
N ASP A 259 -1.33 -1.40 11.15
CA ASP A 259 -0.92 -0.09 10.63
C ASP A 259 -1.46 0.14 9.21
N GLY A 260 -2.17 1.25 9.02
CA GLY A 260 -2.88 1.54 7.78
C GLY A 260 -1.93 1.70 6.59
N MET A 261 -0.77 2.36 6.76
CA MET A 261 0.17 2.55 5.65
C MET A 261 0.93 1.27 5.30
N SER A 262 1.35 0.47 6.27
CA SER A 262 1.97 -0.83 5.98
C SER A 262 0.98 -1.81 5.34
N LEU A 263 -0.31 -1.66 5.62
CA LEU A 263 -1.37 -2.50 5.06
C LEU A 263 -1.79 -2.09 3.65
N LEU A 264 -1.94 -0.79 3.39
CA LEU A 264 -2.64 -0.25 2.21
C LEU A 264 -1.77 0.60 1.28
N GLY A 265 -0.56 1.01 1.71
CA GLY A 265 0.31 1.90 0.94
C GLY A 265 1.09 1.21 -0.18
N PHE A 266 1.15 -0.11 -0.19
CA PHE A 266 1.93 -0.88 -1.17
C PHE A 266 3.38 -0.41 -1.31
N GLY A 267 3.99 -0.06 -0.16
CA GLY A 267 5.42 0.09 0.03
C GLY A 267 6.10 -1.23 0.42
N PRO A 268 7.42 -1.22 0.68
CA PRO A 268 8.19 -2.41 1.06
C PRO A 268 7.61 -3.18 2.25
N ARG A 269 7.10 -2.49 3.30
CA ARG A 269 6.52 -3.13 4.50
C ARG A 269 5.23 -3.89 4.23
N THR A 270 4.51 -3.59 3.15
CA THR A 270 3.26 -4.29 2.83
C THR A 270 3.48 -5.79 2.59
N LEU A 271 4.66 -6.20 2.13
CA LEU A 271 5.00 -7.62 1.99
C LEU A 271 5.03 -8.33 3.34
N ASP A 272 5.68 -7.74 4.35
CA ASP A 272 5.74 -8.30 5.69
C ASP A 272 4.38 -8.25 6.39
N THR A 273 3.59 -7.19 6.17
CA THR A 273 2.22 -7.07 6.68
C THR A 273 1.31 -8.15 6.11
N ALA A 274 1.41 -8.45 4.81
CA ALA A 274 0.65 -9.54 4.18
C ALA A 274 1.06 -10.91 4.76
N LEU A 275 2.36 -11.15 5.02
CA LEU A 275 2.83 -12.36 5.69
C LEU A 275 2.32 -12.46 7.13
N GLN A 276 2.35 -11.37 7.86
CA GLN A 276 1.81 -11.30 9.22
C GLN A 276 0.33 -11.64 9.22
N LEU A 277 -0.45 -11.04 8.33
CA LEU A 277 -1.88 -11.31 8.19
C LEU A 277 -2.15 -12.78 7.87
N SER A 278 -1.42 -13.36 6.92
CA SER A 278 -1.51 -14.78 6.59
C SER A 278 -1.28 -15.67 7.82
N LYS A 279 -0.23 -15.40 8.59
CA LYS A 279 0.08 -16.16 9.82
C LYS A 279 -1.03 -16.01 10.88
N MET A 280 -1.52 -14.78 11.09
CA MET A 280 -2.58 -14.50 12.08
C MET A 280 -3.88 -15.22 11.74
N THR A 281 -4.19 -15.38 10.46
CA THR A 281 -5.42 -16.03 10.00
C THR A 281 -5.29 -17.55 9.87
N SER A 282 -4.09 -18.09 9.70
CA SER A 282 -3.83 -19.52 9.58
C SER A 282 -3.67 -20.25 10.93
N SER A 283 -3.52 -19.52 12.04
CA SER A 283 -3.23 -20.08 13.36
C SER A 283 -4.48 -20.54 14.11
N TYR A 284 -5.62 -20.58 13.46
CA TYR A 284 -6.93 -20.93 14.02
C TYR A 284 -7.68 -21.94 13.15
#